data_1b8af8c54c34ee9a93a7faaf7330d1ce
#
_entry.id   1b8af8c54c34ee9a93a7faaf7330d1ce
#
_cell.length_a   1.000
_cell.length_b   1.000
_cell.length_c   1.000
_cell.angle_alpha   90.00
_cell.angle_beta   90.00
_cell.angle_gamma   90.00
#
_symmetry.space_group_name_H-M   'P 1'
#
loop_
_entity.id
_entity.type
_entity.pdbx_description
1 polymer ?
#
loop_
_entity_poly.entity_id
_entity_poly.type
_entity_poly.pdbx_seq_one_letter_code
_entity_poly.pdbx_strand_id
1 'polypeptide(L)'
;MILFLVRANLSVAMGIVIVSTYPDKKSISQVAHVVVEKKLAACVNYTKINSIYSWKGKIEDVEEFLALFKTTIKSKQKLKEEIAKSHPYHVPEIVELKMDGTNVPYMKWLEESTLGSKPKKRNHPSKRRNP
;
A
#
# COMPACT_ATOMS: atom_id res chain seq x y z
N MET A 1 -4.26 -2.73 -34.80
CA MET A 1 -3.03 -2.34 -34.64
C MET A 1 -2.83 -1.48 -33.49
N ILE A 2 -3.38 -0.35 -33.46
CA ILE A 2 -3.24 0.53 -32.39
C ILE A 2 -3.72 -0.08 -31.14
N LEU A 3 -4.77 -0.84 -31.21
CA LEU A 3 -5.31 -1.49 -30.11
C LEU A 3 -4.32 -2.40 -29.51
N PHE A 4 -3.55 -3.04 -30.30
CA PHE A 4 -2.60 -3.98 -29.85
C PHE A 4 -1.50 -3.27 -29.11
N LEU A 5 -1.06 -2.15 -29.59
CA LEU A 5 -0.02 -1.40 -28.96
C LEU A 5 -0.47 -0.87 -27.61
N VAL A 6 -1.71 -0.43 -27.56
CA VAL A 6 -2.24 0.10 -26.35
C VAL A 6 -2.30 -1.00 -25.30
N ARG A 7 -2.65 -2.18 -25.73
CA ARG A 7 -2.70 -3.26 -24.80
C ARG A 7 -1.34 -3.61 -24.26
N ALA A 8 -0.33 -3.56 -25.10
CA ALA A 8 1.01 -3.82 -24.65
C ALA A 8 1.41 -2.80 -23.60
N ASN A 9 1.01 -1.57 -23.79
CA ASN A 9 1.37 -0.56 -22.85
C ASN A 9 0.59 -0.71 -21.56
N LEU A 10 -0.59 -1.27 -21.62
CA LEU A 10 -1.38 -1.43 -20.45
C LEU A 10 -0.82 -2.51 -19.53
N SER A 11 0.13 -3.28 -20.02
CA SER A 11 0.72 -4.29 -19.18
C SER A 11 1.73 -3.69 -18.22
N VAL A 12 2.00 -2.41 -18.36
CA VAL A 12 2.94 -1.76 -17.49
C VAL A 12 2.33 -1.65 -16.12
N ALA A 13 3.12 -1.69 -15.10
CA ALA A 13 2.66 -1.68 -13.74
C ALA A 13 1.83 -0.45 -13.42
N MET A 14 0.86 -0.63 -12.59
CA MET A 14 0.02 0.43 -12.18
C MET A 14 0.06 0.47 -10.66
N GLY A 15 0.08 1.65 -10.10
CA GLY A 15 0.12 1.84 -8.66
C GLY A 15 -1.23 1.71 -8.01
N ILE A 16 -1.22 1.16 -6.83
CA ILE A 16 -2.41 0.93 -6.03
C ILE A 16 -2.13 1.42 -4.60
N VAL A 17 -3.13 2.03 -3.98
CA VAL A 17 -3.05 2.37 -2.57
C VAL A 17 -4.11 1.55 -1.85
N ILE A 18 -3.71 0.81 -0.84
CA ILE A 18 -4.67 0.13 0.01
C ILE A 18 -4.81 0.99 1.27
N VAL A 19 -6.04 1.33 1.61
CA VAL A 19 -6.34 2.15 2.78
C VAL A 19 -6.89 1.26 3.88
N SER A 20 -6.41 1.44 5.08
CA SER A 20 -6.92 0.70 6.23
C SER A 20 -6.79 1.55 7.47
N THR A 21 -7.45 1.19 8.56
CA THR A 21 -7.32 1.88 9.83
C THR A 21 -6.98 0.87 10.92
N TYR A 22 -6.24 1.32 11.91
CA TYR A 22 -5.74 0.47 12.99
C TYR A 22 -5.98 1.11 14.34
N PRO A 23 -6.15 0.33 15.39
CA PRO A 23 -6.47 0.91 16.70
C PRO A 23 -5.29 1.60 17.38
N ASP A 24 -4.07 1.20 17.07
CA ASP A 24 -2.91 1.77 17.74
C ASP A 24 -1.68 1.72 16.88
N LYS A 25 -0.65 2.42 17.31
CA LYS A 25 0.58 2.54 16.57
C LYS A 25 1.30 1.21 16.47
N LYS A 26 1.23 0.42 17.51
CA LYS A 26 1.94 -0.85 17.56
C LYS A 26 1.46 -1.79 16.45
N SER A 27 0.14 -1.93 16.31
CA SER A 27 -0.41 -2.86 15.33
C SER A 27 -0.09 -2.43 13.90
N ILE A 28 -0.21 -1.13 13.59
CA ILE A 28 0.10 -0.68 12.23
C ILE A 28 1.61 -0.77 11.96
N SER A 29 2.41 -0.44 12.94
CA SER A 29 3.85 -0.49 12.75
C SER A 29 4.33 -1.92 12.48
N GLN A 30 3.77 -2.88 13.18
CA GLN A 30 4.13 -4.28 12.97
C GLN A 30 3.80 -4.76 11.57
N VAL A 31 2.57 -4.53 11.12
CA VAL A 31 2.19 -5.01 9.81
C VAL A 31 2.95 -4.24 8.72
N ALA A 32 3.22 -2.95 8.93
CA ALA A 32 3.94 -2.15 7.96
C ALA A 32 5.34 -2.73 7.72
N HIS A 33 6.04 -3.10 8.79
CA HIS A 33 7.36 -3.68 8.66
C HIS A 33 7.30 -5.02 7.91
N VAL A 34 6.32 -5.86 8.24
CA VAL A 34 6.19 -7.16 7.61
C VAL A 34 5.93 -7.03 6.12
N VAL A 35 4.99 -6.19 5.72
CA VAL A 35 4.62 -6.12 4.31
C VAL A 35 5.72 -5.46 3.47
N VAL A 36 6.47 -4.54 4.04
CA VAL A 36 7.58 -3.94 3.31
C VAL A 36 8.71 -4.96 3.18
N GLU A 37 9.01 -5.68 4.24
CA GLU A 37 10.03 -6.71 4.16
C GLU A 37 9.68 -7.78 3.17
N LYS A 38 8.45 -8.16 3.08
CA LYS A 38 7.99 -9.19 2.14
C LYS A 38 7.81 -8.65 0.74
N LYS A 39 8.06 -7.38 0.53
CA LYS A 39 7.90 -6.73 -0.77
C LYS A 39 6.46 -6.78 -1.28
N LEU A 40 5.52 -6.77 -0.36
CA LEU A 40 4.11 -6.69 -0.71
C LEU A 40 3.68 -5.24 -0.85
N ALA A 41 4.34 -4.35 -0.14
CA ALA A 41 4.13 -2.91 -0.27
C ALA A 41 5.49 -2.25 -0.39
N ALA A 42 5.58 -1.23 -1.21
CA ALA A 42 6.82 -0.48 -1.34
C ALA A 42 6.97 0.50 -0.20
N CYS A 43 5.87 0.98 0.32
CA CYS A 43 5.89 2.00 1.35
C CYS A 43 4.58 1.96 2.12
N VAL A 44 4.64 2.21 3.41
CA VAL A 44 3.44 2.36 4.21
C VAL A 44 3.55 3.67 4.97
N ASN A 45 2.56 4.53 4.78
CA ASN A 45 2.51 5.77 5.54
C ASN A 45 1.36 5.64 6.53
N TYR A 46 1.50 6.16 7.73
CA TYR A 46 0.38 6.15 8.64
C TYR A 46 0.39 7.37 9.54
N THR A 47 -0.78 7.76 10.01
CA THR A 47 -0.92 8.91 10.89
C THR A 47 -2.12 8.72 11.78
N LYS A 48 -2.10 9.41 12.92
CA LYS A 48 -3.21 9.35 13.85
C LYS A 48 -4.36 10.18 13.34
N ILE A 49 -5.58 9.67 13.47
CA ILE A 49 -6.79 10.38 13.05
C ILE A 49 -7.87 10.19 14.08
N ASN A 50 -8.95 10.93 13.93
CA ASN A 50 -10.16 10.71 14.71
C ASN A 50 -11.20 10.19 13.74
N SER A 51 -11.92 9.16 14.14
CA SER A 51 -12.94 8.56 13.29
C SER A 51 -14.28 8.60 14.01
N ILE A 52 -15.31 9.00 13.29
CA ILE A 52 -16.66 9.05 13.82
C ILE A 52 -17.53 8.18 12.93
N TYR A 53 -18.18 7.21 13.49
CA TYR A 53 -18.98 6.28 12.68
C TYR A 53 -20.06 5.60 13.55
N SER A 54 -21.00 4.98 12.90
CA SER A 54 -22.06 4.27 13.57
C SER A 54 -21.71 2.80 13.68
N TRP A 55 -21.83 2.23 14.85
CA TRP A 55 -21.54 0.81 15.04
C TRP A 55 -22.56 0.27 16.03
N LYS A 56 -23.33 -0.73 15.59
CA LYS A 56 -24.36 -1.37 16.41
C LYS A 56 -25.28 -0.36 17.09
N GLY A 57 -25.72 0.60 16.30
CA GLY A 57 -26.67 1.58 16.77
C GLY A 57 -26.12 2.72 17.60
N LYS A 58 -24.82 2.76 17.77
CA LYS A 58 -24.20 3.83 18.55
C LYS A 58 -23.24 4.60 17.69
N ILE A 59 -23.07 5.88 18.02
CA ILE A 59 -22.08 6.71 17.34
C ILE A 59 -20.77 6.58 18.12
N GLU A 60 -19.76 6.13 17.43
CA GLU A 60 -18.42 5.98 17.99
C GLU A 60 -17.56 7.17 17.57
N ASP A 61 -16.72 7.65 18.47
CA ASP A 61 -15.83 8.76 18.18
C ASP A 61 -14.51 8.35 18.81
N VAL A 62 -13.63 7.80 18.01
CA VAL A 62 -12.40 7.17 18.50
C VAL A 62 -11.17 7.63 17.76
N GLU A 63 -10.02 7.44 18.39
CA GLU A 63 -8.76 7.71 17.75
C GLU A 63 -8.33 6.44 17.07
N GLU A 64 -7.80 6.56 15.87
CA GLU A 64 -7.27 5.43 15.14
C GLU A 64 -6.04 5.87 14.39
N PHE A 65 -5.40 4.95 13.69
CA PHE A 65 -4.30 5.27 12.79
C PHE A 65 -4.74 4.93 11.37
N LEU A 66 -4.66 5.91 10.49
CA LEU A 66 -4.97 5.70 9.09
C LEU A 66 -3.71 5.25 8.40
N ALA A 67 -3.78 4.21 7.63
CA ALA A 67 -2.63 3.67 6.92
C ALA A 67 -2.85 3.66 5.42
N LEU A 68 -1.82 4.05 4.68
CA LEU A 68 -1.81 3.98 3.23
C LEU A 68 -0.70 3.05 2.82
N PHE A 69 -1.06 1.92 2.22
CA PHE A 69 -0.09 0.94 1.76
C PHE A 69 0.07 1.13 0.26
N LYS A 70 1.26 1.48 -0.19
CA LYS A 70 1.49 1.77 -1.60
C LYS A 70 2.12 0.57 -2.27
N THR A 71 1.47 0.08 -3.31
CA THR A 71 1.87 -1.16 -3.97
C THR A 71 1.56 -1.11 -5.45
N THR A 72 1.61 -2.23 -6.14
CA THR A 72 1.28 -2.33 -7.55
C THR A 72 0.16 -3.33 -7.75
N ILE A 73 -0.39 -3.33 -8.92
CA ILE A 73 -1.45 -4.26 -9.26
C ILE A 73 -1.00 -5.69 -9.08
N LYS A 74 0.25 -5.99 -9.37
CA LYS A 74 0.75 -7.35 -9.25
C LYS A 74 0.81 -7.83 -7.82
N SER A 75 1.07 -6.96 -6.88
CA SER A 75 1.27 -7.35 -5.49
C SER A 75 0.06 -7.11 -4.61
N LYS A 76 -0.94 -6.41 -5.12
CA LYS A 76 -2.05 -5.97 -4.27
C LYS A 76 -2.82 -7.10 -3.60
N GLN A 77 -3.01 -8.19 -4.31
CA GLN A 77 -3.83 -9.27 -3.76
C GLN A 77 -3.15 -9.92 -2.55
N LYS A 78 -1.88 -10.19 -2.67
CA LYS A 78 -1.13 -10.77 -1.56
C LYS A 78 -1.05 -9.79 -0.40
N LEU A 79 -0.93 -8.51 -0.71
CA LEU A 79 -0.90 -7.48 0.32
C LEU A 79 -2.23 -7.46 1.07
N LYS A 80 -3.34 -7.48 0.36
CA LYS A 80 -4.64 -7.46 1.01
C LYS A 80 -4.84 -8.70 1.89
N GLU A 81 -4.34 -9.83 1.44
CA GLU A 81 -4.43 -11.05 2.22
C GLU A 81 -3.62 -10.95 3.52
N GLU A 82 -2.43 -10.38 3.42
CA GLU A 82 -1.59 -10.23 4.60
C GLU A 82 -2.23 -9.25 5.58
N ILE A 83 -2.79 -8.16 5.09
CA ILE A 83 -3.47 -7.19 5.94
C ILE A 83 -4.67 -7.87 6.64
N ALA A 84 -5.48 -8.59 5.90
CA ALA A 84 -6.66 -9.22 6.47
C ALA A 84 -6.29 -10.25 7.52
N LYS A 85 -5.24 -11.01 7.26
CA LYS A 85 -4.82 -12.05 8.16
C LYS A 85 -4.32 -11.52 9.48
N SER A 86 -3.62 -10.42 9.47
CA SER A 86 -2.98 -9.88 10.67
C SER A 86 -3.73 -8.73 11.33
N HIS A 87 -4.84 -8.30 10.77
CA HIS A 87 -5.53 -7.13 11.26
C HIS A 87 -6.21 -7.41 12.60
N PRO A 88 -6.07 -6.51 13.56
CA PRO A 88 -6.69 -6.73 14.86
C PRO A 88 -8.21 -6.58 14.89
N TYR A 89 -8.79 -5.88 13.90
CA TYR A 89 -10.24 -5.72 13.87
C TYR A 89 -10.93 -6.93 13.28
N HIS A 90 -12.13 -7.18 13.74
CA HIS A 90 -12.93 -8.27 13.24
C HIS A 90 -13.40 -7.95 11.82
N VAL A 91 -13.75 -6.71 11.58
CA VAL A 91 -14.16 -6.26 10.25
C VAL A 91 -13.28 -5.07 9.88
N PRO A 92 -12.13 -5.33 9.30
CA PRO A 92 -11.22 -4.21 8.96
C PRO A 92 -11.63 -3.51 7.68
N GLU A 93 -11.26 -2.25 7.58
CA GLU A 93 -11.40 -1.51 6.36
C GLU A 93 -10.24 -1.91 5.45
N ILE A 94 -10.48 -2.37 4.26
CA ILE A 94 -9.43 -2.68 3.30
C ILE A 94 -9.95 -2.17 1.96
N VAL A 95 -9.59 -0.94 1.63
CA VAL A 95 -10.12 -0.28 0.44
C VAL A 95 -9.01 -0.09 -0.57
N GLU A 96 -9.27 -0.41 -1.80
CA GLU A 96 -8.29 -0.31 -2.85
C GLU A 96 -8.55 0.92 -3.70
N LEU A 97 -7.54 1.76 -3.89
CA LEU A 97 -7.64 2.92 -4.75
C LEU A 97 -6.58 2.83 -5.85
N LYS A 98 -6.92 3.17 -7.06
CA LYS A 98 -5.97 3.17 -8.13
C LYS A 98 -5.27 4.49 -8.21
N MET A 99 -3.98 4.48 -8.47
CA MET A 99 -3.24 5.71 -8.74
C MET A 99 -3.45 6.04 -10.20
N ASP A 100 -4.16 7.12 -10.50
CA ASP A 100 -4.40 7.51 -11.89
C ASP A 100 -3.13 7.95 -12.58
N GLY A 101 -2.20 8.48 -11.88
CA GLY A 101 -0.95 8.93 -12.48
C GLY A 101 0.13 9.06 -11.44
N THR A 102 1.36 8.85 -11.83
CA THR A 102 2.52 9.10 -10.99
C THR A 102 3.63 9.56 -11.89
N ASN A 103 4.60 10.22 -11.32
CA ASN A 103 5.82 10.54 -12.09
C ASN A 103 6.56 9.23 -12.34
N VAL A 104 7.24 9.16 -13.44
CA VAL A 104 7.90 7.93 -13.89
C VAL A 104 8.93 7.38 -12.91
N PRO A 105 9.82 8.19 -12.33
CA PRO A 105 10.79 7.63 -11.40
C PRO A 105 10.16 7.00 -10.18
N TYR A 106 9.06 7.56 -9.70
CA TYR A 106 8.39 7.00 -8.53
C TYR A 106 7.74 5.66 -8.88
N MET A 107 7.11 5.58 -10.04
CA MET A 107 6.50 4.34 -10.46
C MET A 107 7.54 3.23 -10.62
N LYS A 108 8.73 3.60 -11.11
CA LYS A 108 9.77 2.64 -11.26
C LYS A 108 10.20 2.14 -9.92
N TRP A 109 10.35 3.03 -8.96
CA TRP A 109 10.72 2.65 -7.61
C TRP A 109 9.67 1.74 -6.98
N LEU A 110 8.40 2.04 -7.21
CA LEU A 110 7.31 1.25 -6.70
C LEU A 110 7.39 -0.17 -7.25
N GLU A 111 7.66 -0.29 -8.53
CA GLU A 111 7.79 -1.59 -9.16
C GLU A 111 8.96 -2.35 -8.61
N GLU A 112 10.10 -1.72 -8.49
CA GLU A 112 11.32 -2.37 -8.05
C GLU A 112 11.26 -2.77 -6.58
N SER A 113 10.39 -2.16 -5.83
CA SER A 113 10.29 -2.42 -4.40
C SER A 113 9.22 -3.45 -4.05
N THR A 114 8.53 -3.99 -5.04
CA THR A 114 7.45 -4.94 -4.78
C THR A 114 7.71 -6.26 -5.52
N LEU A 115 6.86 -7.23 -5.25
CA LEU A 115 7.01 -8.54 -5.86
C LEU A 115 6.88 -8.45 -7.36
N GLY A 116 7.55 -9.33 -8.04
CA GLY A 116 7.52 -9.35 -9.48
C GLY A 116 8.61 -8.55 -10.14
N SER A 117 9.35 -7.74 -9.37
CA SER A 117 10.45 -6.99 -9.96
C SER A 117 11.71 -7.81 -9.87
N LYS A 118 12.67 -7.56 -10.75
CA LYS A 118 13.89 -8.25 -10.69
C LYS A 118 14.77 -7.58 -9.69
N PRO A 119 15.55 -8.30 -8.98
CA PRO A 119 16.47 -7.72 -8.01
C PRO A 119 17.49 -6.87 -8.73
N LYS A 120 17.82 -5.74 -8.23
CA LYS A 120 18.73 -4.93 -8.85
C LYS A 120 19.83 -4.66 -7.98
N LYS A 121 21.02 -4.67 -8.48
CA LYS A 121 22.14 -4.38 -7.76
C LYS A 121 22.04 -3.00 -7.31
N ARG A 122 22.23 -2.67 -6.14
CA ARG A 122 22.08 -1.43 -5.72
C ARG A 122 23.22 -0.69 -5.66
N ASN A 123 23.45 0.10 -6.42
CA ASN A 123 24.46 0.94 -6.35
C ASN A 123 23.96 2.10 -5.75
N HIS A 124 24.13 2.36 -4.61
CA HIS A 124 23.61 3.33 -3.94
C HIS A 124 24.03 4.60 -4.18
N PRO A 125 23.37 5.41 -4.67
CA PRO A 125 23.68 6.75 -4.85
C PRO A 125 23.70 7.32 -3.51
N SER A 126 24.45 8.20 -3.30
CA SER A 126 24.52 8.78 -2.07
C SER A 126 23.35 9.66 -1.80
N LYS A 127 22.49 9.89 -2.78
CA LYS A 127 21.43 10.77 -2.59
C LYS A 127 20.41 10.17 -1.71
N ARG A 128 19.98 10.81 -0.65
CA ARG A 128 19.05 10.29 0.16
C ARG A 128 17.71 10.38 -0.37
N ARG A 129 16.86 9.49 -0.05
CA ARG A 129 15.51 9.57 -0.46
C ARG A 129 14.89 10.67 0.29
N ASN A 130 13.80 11.16 -0.15
CA ASN A 130 13.10 12.19 0.49
C ASN A 130 12.83 11.87 1.89
N PRO A 131 12.84 12.80 2.73
CA PRO A 131 12.55 12.61 4.12
C PRO A 131 11.14 12.19 4.34
#